data_07f3dc2dfa05e0c295f6be41b1e0ffd3
#
_entry.id   07f3dc2dfa05e0c295f6be41b1e0ffd3
#
_cell.length_a   1.000
_cell.length_b   1.000
_cell.length_c   1.000
_cell.angle_alpha   90.00
_cell.angle_beta   90.00
_cell.angle_gamma   90.00
#
_symmetry.space_group_name_H-M   'P 1'
#
loop_
_entity.id
_entity.type
_entity.pdbx_description
1 polymer ?
#
loop_
_entity_poly.entity_id
_entity_poly.type
_entity_poly.pdbx_seq_one_letter_code
_entity_poly.pdbx_strand_id
1 'polypeptide(L)'
;LKEYIQQLKPTIASVYEYLHDHPEISWKEYKTTEYIQHFLQEQGFTVQTFDDCPGLVSEVGTGDFCIALRTDIDALWQEVDGRFQANHSCGHDAHMTMVLGTMLLLQKLNVLTEGKFKFIFQPAEEKGTGALKMIEKHVLDDVDFLYGVHLRPIQELQDGQAAPAIYHGAAKFLTGEIHGEDAHGARPHLGQ
;
A
#
# COMPACT_ATOMS: atom_id res chain seq x y z
N LEU A 1 9.08 -14.12 -20.94
CA LEU A 1 8.35 -13.16 -20.12
C LEU A 1 6.85 -13.21 -20.35
N LYS A 2 6.36 -12.95 -21.58
CA LYS A 2 4.91 -12.93 -21.91
C LYS A 2 4.20 -14.23 -21.53
N GLU A 3 4.81 -15.37 -21.74
CA GLU A 3 4.26 -16.69 -21.40
C GLU A 3 4.08 -16.82 -19.88
N TYR A 4 5.08 -16.45 -19.08
CA TYR A 4 4.98 -16.48 -17.61
C TYR A 4 3.88 -15.55 -17.09
N ILE A 5 3.75 -14.35 -17.68
CA ILE A 5 2.67 -13.44 -17.35
C ILE A 5 1.30 -14.08 -17.60
N GLN A 6 1.11 -14.75 -18.75
CA GLN A 6 -0.14 -15.43 -19.04
C GLN A 6 -0.44 -16.58 -18.07
N GLN A 7 0.58 -17.33 -17.64
CA GLN A 7 0.42 -18.39 -16.65
C GLN A 7 0.04 -17.86 -15.27
N LEU A 8 0.56 -16.68 -14.88
CA LEU A 8 0.27 -16.05 -13.59
C LEU A 8 -1.08 -15.32 -13.57
N LYS A 9 -1.64 -14.97 -14.71
CA LYS A 9 -2.85 -14.16 -14.82
C LYS A 9 -4.03 -14.64 -13.95
N PRO A 10 -4.40 -15.94 -13.90
CA PRO A 10 -5.49 -16.40 -13.04
C PRO A 10 -5.21 -16.17 -11.55
N THR A 11 -3.99 -16.47 -11.10
CA THR A 11 -3.57 -16.27 -9.71
C THR A 11 -3.62 -14.79 -9.33
N ILE A 12 -3.08 -13.93 -10.19
CA ILE A 12 -3.07 -12.47 -9.96
C ILE A 12 -4.49 -11.89 -9.97
N ALA A 13 -5.38 -12.38 -10.84
CA ALA A 13 -6.79 -11.96 -10.83
C ALA A 13 -7.49 -12.33 -9.51
N SER A 14 -7.31 -13.58 -9.02
CA SER A 14 -7.88 -14.00 -7.74
C SER A 14 -7.33 -13.19 -6.56
N VAL A 15 -6.04 -12.86 -6.55
CA VAL A 15 -5.44 -11.99 -5.53
C VAL A 15 -6.08 -10.61 -5.55
N TYR A 16 -6.21 -10.02 -6.73
CA TYR A 16 -6.85 -8.72 -6.89
C TYR A 16 -8.30 -8.72 -6.39
N GLU A 17 -9.11 -9.69 -6.84
CA GLU A 17 -10.50 -9.84 -6.42
C GLU A 17 -10.64 -9.95 -4.90
N TYR A 18 -9.80 -10.78 -4.27
CA TYR A 18 -9.81 -10.92 -2.82
C TYR A 18 -9.49 -9.60 -2.10
N LEU A 19 -8.40 -8.93 -2.48
CA LEU A 19 -7.98 -7.68 -1.86
C LEU A 19 -9.00 -6.55 -2.08
N HIS A 20 -9.61 -6.50 -3.27
CA HIS A 20 -10.65 -5.55 -3.61
C HIS A 20 -11.91 -5.73 -2.74
N ASP A 21 -12.31 -6.98 -2.50
CA ASP A 21 -13.53 -7.31 -1.74
C ASP A 21 -13.35 -7.24 -0.21
N HIS A 22 -12.10 -7.12 0.28
CA HIS A 22 -11.79 -7.11 1.70
C HIS A 22 -10.97 -5.89 2.14
N PRO A 23 -11.43 -4.66 1.84
CA PRO A 23 -10.69 -3.45 2.17
C PRO A 23 -10.61 -3.22 3.68
N GLU A 24 -9.44 -2.88 4.18
CA GLU A 24 -9.22 -2.48 5.57
C GLU A 24 -8.58 -1.09 5.63
N ILE A 25 -9.10 -0.22 6.49
CA ILE A 25 -8.61 1.16 6.61
C ILE A 25 -7.29 1.24 7.38
N SER A 26 -6.60 2.37 7.22
CA SER A 26 -5.29 2.65 7.87
C SER A 26 -5.24 2.22 9.33
N TRP A 27 -4.21 1.47 9.71
CA TRP A 27 -3.96 0.87 11.03
C TRP A 27 -4.94 -0.26 11.42
N LYS A 28 -5.69 -0.79 10.48
CA LYS A 28 -6.60 -1.93 10.68
C LYS A 28 -6.35 -3.07 9.69
N GLU A 29 -5.31 -3.00 8.89
CA GLU A 29 -4.99 -3.89 7.78
C GLU A 29 -4.42 -5.26 8.25
N TYR A 30 -4.99 -5.80 9.35
CA TYR A 30 -4.50 -7.05 9.94
C TYR A 30 -4.86 -8.28 9.10
N LYS A 31 -6.08 -8.35 8.56
CA LYS A 31 -6.50 -9.46 7.68
C LYS A 31 -5.83 -9.38 6.32
N THR A 32 -5.64 -8.16 5.81
CA THR A 32 -4.86 -7.91 4.59
C THR A 32 -3.43 -8.40 4.77
N THR A 33 -2.80 -8.06 5.90
CA THR A 33 -1.46 -8.54 6.27
C THR A 33 -1.42 -10.08 6.35
N GLU A 34 -2.38 -10.69 7.04
CA GLU A 34 -2.48 -12.16 7.20
C GLU A 34 -2.66 -12.85 5.83
N TYR A 35 -3.53 -12.32 4.99
CA TYR A 35 -3.75 -12.85 3.63
C TYR A 35 -2.47 -12.84 2.80
N ILE A 36 -1.77 -11.69 2.76
CA ILE A 36 -0.52 -11.52 2.02
C ILE A 36 0.55 -12.45 2.59
N GLN A 37 0.64 -12.56 3.92
CA GLN A 37 1.58 -13.46 4.59
C GLN A 37 1.36 -14.91 4.17
N HIS A 38 0.12 -15.42 4.26
CA HIS A 38 -0.20 -16.79 3.87
C HIS A 38 0.08 -17.02 2.38
N PHE A 39 -0.38 -16.11 1.53
CA PHE A 39 -0.13 -16.20 0.09
C PHE A 39 1.36 -16.32 -0.23
N LEU A 40 2.20 -15.45 0.34
CA LEU A 40 3.65 -15.47 0.11
C LEU A 40 4.32 -16.75 0.67
N GLN A 41 3.91 -17.21 1.85
CA GLN A 41 4.42 -18.45 2.43
C GLN A 41 4.09 -19.68 1.58
N GLU A 42 2.87 -19.75 1.03
CA GLU A 42 2.48 -20.81 0.09
C GLU A 42 3.32 -20.80 -1.21
N GLN A 43 3.80 -19.64 -1.62
CA GLN A 43 4.71 -19.49 -2.75
C GLN A 43 6.19 -19.70 -2.38
N GLY A 44 6.50 -20.04 -1.12
CA GLY A 44 7.84 -20.32 -0.64
C GLY A 44 8.68 -19.10 -0.24
N PHE A 45 8.05 -17.93 -0.08
CA PHE A 45 8.73 -16.74 0.42
C PHE A 45 8.79 -16.71 1.94
N THR A 46 9.90 -16.21 2.48
CA THR A 46 10.00 -15.88 3.92
C THR A 46 9.38 -14.52 4.17
N VAL A 47 8.58 -14.41 5.23
CA VAL A 47 7.85 -13.20 5.58
C VAL A 47 8.15 -12.81 7.02
N GLN A 48 8.41 -11.54 7.25
CA GLN A 48 8.53 -10.91 8.56
C GLN A 48 7.33 -9.99 8.79
N THR A 49 6.59 -10.24 9.85
CA THR A 49 5.49 -9.38 10.36
C THR A 49 5.93 -8.61 11.60
N PHE A 50 5.11 -7.69 12.06
CA PHE A 50 5.36 -6.86 13.24
C PHE A 50 4.32 -7.12 14.32
N ASP A 51 4.74 -7.18 15.60
CA ASP A 51 3.85 -7.48 16.72
C ASP A 51 2.90 -6.33 17.07
N ASP A 52 3.28 -5.10 16.73
CA ASP A 52 2.63 -3.86 17.17
C ASP A 52 1.96 -3.06 16.04
N CYS A 53 2.03 -3.55 14.80
CA CYS A 53 1.37 -2.91 13.66
C CYS A 53 1.11 -3.90 12.52
N PRO A 54 0.12 -3.63 11.65
CA PRO A 54 -0.04 -4.36 10.40
C PRO A 54 1.09 -4.06 9.43
N GLY A 55 1.12 -4.79 8.31
CA GLY A 55 2.17 -4.72 7.31
C GLY A 55 3.21 -5.83 7.48
N LEU A 56 4.00 -6.03 6.47
CA LEU A 56 5.02 -7.08 6.45
C LEU A 56 6.14 -6.77 5.46
N VAL A 57 7.22 -7.51 5.60
CA VAL A 57 8.37 -7.48 4.69
C VAL A 57 8.72 -8.90 4.27
N SER A 58 9.09 -9.05 3.01
CA SER A 58 9.71 -10.28 2.49
C SER A 58 11.08 -9.94 1.90
N GLU A 59 12.11 -10.66 2.32
CA GLU A 59 13.48 -10.46 1.83
C GLU A 59 13.96 -11.73 1.14
N VAL A 60 14.58 -11.56 -0.04
CA VAL A 60 15.02 -12.67 -0.88
C VAL A 60 16.39 -12.36 -1.48
N GLY A 61 17.21 -13.40 -1.57
CA GLY A 61 18.55 -13.30 -2.14
C GLY A 61 19.59 -12.77 -1.17
N THR A 62 20.77 -12.54 -1.66
CA THR A 62 21.94 -12.09 -0.87
C THR A 62 22.79 -11.15 -1.71
N GLY A 63 23.45 -10.22 -1.08
CA GLY A 63 24.33 -9.25 -1.75
C GLY A 63 24.48 -7.97 -0.95
N ASP A 64 25.43 -7.16 -1.38
CA ASP A 64 25.73 -5.87 -0.75
C ASP A 64 24.85 -4.73 -1.25
N PHE A 65 24.09 -4.96 -2.33
CA PHE A 65 23.16 -3.98 -2.90
C PHE A 65 21.72 -4.50 -2.82
N CYS A 66 20.86 -3.75 -2.12
CA CYS A 66 19.48 -4.11 -1.87
C CYS A 66 18.51 -3.22 -2.66
N ILE A 67 17.70 -3.84 -3.51
CA ILE A 67 16.60 -3.19 -4.21
C ILE A 67 15.31 -3.49 -3.46
N ALA A 68 14.61 -2.45 -3.03
CA ALA A 68 13.29 -2.59 -2.40
C ALA A 68 12.16 -2.17 -3.35
N LEU A 69 11.08 -2.94 -3.33
CA LEU A 69 9.81 -2.61 -3.97
C LEU A 69 8.75 -2.44 -2.89
N ARG A 70 8.14 -1.25 -2.85
CA ARG A 70 7.14 -0.88 -1.83
C ARG A 70 5.74 -0.82 -2.42
N THR A 71 4.79 -1.32 -1.67
CA THR A 71 3.35 -1.06 -1.85
C THR A 71 2.73 -0.59 -0.54
N ASP A 72 1.68 0.21 -0.64
CA ASP A 72 0.71 0.48 0.42
C ASP A 72 -0.32 -0.66 0.48
N ILE A 73 -1.02 -0.80 1.64
CA ILE A 73 -1.98 -1.88 1.83
C ILE A 73 -3.31 -1.43 2.43
N ASP A 74 -3.46 -0.16 2.80
CA ASP A 74 -4.66 0.37 3.41
C ASP A 74 -5.71 0.82 2.39
N ALA A 75 -6.95 0.93 2.86
CA ALA A 75 -8.10 1.43 2.13
C ALA A 75 -8.58 2.76 2.71
N LEU A 76 -9.34 3.50 1.93
CA LEU A 76 -10.01 4.72 2.35
C LEU A 76 -11.34 4.42 3.05
N TRP A 77 -11.75 5.31 3.95
CA TRP A 77 -13.08 5.33 4.54
C TRP A 77 -13.89 6.44 3.90
N GLN A 78 -14.78 6.10 3.00
CA GLN A 78 -15.52 7.06 2.17
C GLN A 78 -16.99 6.66 2.04
N GLU A 79 -17.82 7.63 1.65
CA GLU A 79 -19.18 7.37 1.24
C GLU A 79 -19.20 6.76 -0.17
N VAL A 80 -19.75 5.54 -0.26
CA VAL A 80 -19.98 4.83 -1.52
C VAL A 80 -21.44 4.42 -1.54
N ASP A 81 -22.18 4.82 -2.56
CA ASP A 81 -23.61 4.53 -2.74
C ASP A 81 -24.47 4.91 -1.51
N GLY A 82 -24.20 6.06 -0.90
CA GLY A 82 -24.92 6.60 0.25
C GLY A 82 -24.56 5.96 1.60
N ARG A 83 -23.46 5.17 1.68
CA ARG A 83 -22.99 4.56 2.92
C ARG A 83 -21.49 4.75 3.08
N PHE A 84 -21.08 5.12 4.29
CA PHE A 84 -19.65 5.14 4.63
C PHE A 84 -19.13 3.71 4.79
N GLN A 85 -18.10 3.37 4.05
CA GLN A 85 -17.47 2.05 4.07
C GLN A 85 -16.00 2.13 3.65
N ALA A 86 -15.24 1.08 3.99
CA ALA A 86 -13.90 0.91 3.48
C ALA A 86 -13.95 0.59 1.97
N ASN A 87 -13.04 1.17 1.19
CA ASN A 87 -12.92 0.88 -0.24
C ASN A 87 -11.51 1.23 -0.75
N HIS A 88 -11.10 0.57 -1.83
CA HIS A 88 -9.80 0.78 -2.47
C HIS A 88 -9.87 1.80 -3.63
N SER A 89 -10.54 2.93 -3.45
CA SER A 89 -10.64 3.94 -4.51
C SER A 89 -9.30 4.64 -4.83
N CYS A 90 -8.29 4.52 -3.97
CA CYS A 90 -6.91 4.94 -4.26
C CYS A 90 -6.11 3.89 -5.05
N GLY A 91 -6.62 2.65 -5.17
CA GLY A 91 -6.01 1.59 -5.98
C GLY A 91 -4.92 0.77 -5.27
N HIS A 92 -4.87 0.80 -3.92
CA HIS A 92 -3.87 0.05 -3.18
C HIS A 92 -4.02 -1.48 -3.30
N ASP A 93 -5.23 -1.99 -3.57
CA ASP A 93 -5.50 -3.38 -3.97
C ASP A 93 -4.73 -3.78 -5.25
N ALA A 94 -4.75 -2.92 -6.25
CA ALA A 94 -3.98 -3.12 -7.47
C ALA A 94 -2.47 -2.96 -7.24
N HIS A 95 -2.04 -2.03 -6.37
CA HIS A 95 -0.63 -1.86 -6.01
C HIS A 95 -0.09 -3.13 -5.34
N MET A 96 -0.79 -3.68 -4.34
CA MET A 96 -0.45 -4.96 -3.70
C MET A 96 -0.36 -6.08 -4.72
N THR A 97 -1.37 -6.17 -5.59
CA THR A 97 -1.44 -7.18 -6.65
C THR A 97 -0.26 -7.08 -7.63
N MET A 98 0.14 -5.87 -8.02
CA MET A 98 1.31 -5.65 -8.87
C MET A 98 2.60 -6.11 -8.22
N VAL A 99 2.79 -5.83 -6.92
CA VAL A 99 3.98 -6.27 -6.19
C VAL A 99 4.00 -7.78 -6.03
N LEU A 100 2.90 -8.42 -5.62
CA LEU A 100 2.78 -9.87 -5.52
C LEU A 100 3.03 -10.56 -6.87
N GLY A 101 2.44 -10.02 -7.94
CA GLY A 101 2.68 -10.52 -9.31
C GLY A 101 4.14 -10.38 -9.75
N THR A 102 4.78 -9.28 -9.39
CA THR A 102 6.21 -9.05 -9.65
C THR A 102 7.07 -10.07 -8.90
N MET A 103 6.79 -10.34 -7.63
CA MET A 103 7.51 -11.35 -6.85
C MET A 103 7.44 -12.73 -7.52
N LEU A 104 6.24 -13.17 -7.89
CA LEU A 104 6.05 -14.46 -8.56
C LEU A 104 6.76 -14.53 -9.93
N LEU A 105 6.74 -13.43 -10.67
CA LEU A 105 7.39 -13.35 -11.97
C LEU A 105 8.92 -13.42 -11.86
N LEU A 106 9.50 -12.65 -10.94
CA LEU A 106 10.93 -12.66 -10.67
C LEU A 106 11.40 -14.04 -10.17
N GLN A 107 10.61 -14.73 -9.34
CA GLN A 107 10.86 -16.09 -8.91
C GLN A 107 10.86 -17.06 -10.11
N LYS A 108 9.84 -17.00 -10.97
CA LYS A 108 9.80 -17.85 -12.20
C LYS A 108 10.95 -17.58 -13.16
N LEU A 109 11.44 -16.36 -13.22
CA LEU A 109 12.60 -15.98 -14.03
C LEU A 109 13.94 -16.32 -13.36
N ASN A 110 13.91 -16.80 -12.12
CA ASN A 110 15.11 -17.12 -11.31
C ASN A 110 16.05 -15.90 -11.10
N VAL A 111 15.50 -14.69 -11.12
CA VAL A 111 16.28 -13.44 -10.95
C VAL A 111 16.58 -13.14 -9.49
N LEU A 112 15.73 -13.62 -8.56
CA LEU A 112 15.86 -13.35 -7.12
C LEU A 112 17.13 -13.95 -6.47
N THR A 113 17.85 -14.77 -7.19
CA THR A 113 19.14 -15.33 -6.73
C THR A 113 20.35 -14.47 -7.10
N GLU A 114 20.18 -13.43 -7.92
CA GLU A 114 21.26 -12.62 -8.48
C GLU A 114 21.51 -11.31 -7.72
N GLY A 115 20.81 -11.10 -6.58
CA GLY A 115 20.94 -9.91 -5.76
C GLY A 115 20.08 -9.99 -4.51
N LYS A 116 20.05 -8.91 -3.72
CA LYS A 116 19.19 -8.78 -2.55
C LYS A 116 17.96 -7.96 -2.91
N PHE A 117 16.79 -8.52 -2.65
CA PHE A 117 15.49 -7.88 -2.93
C PHE A 117 14.67 -7.83 -1.65
N LYS A 118 14.03 -6.69 -1.42
CA LYS A 118 13.12 -6.48 -0.30
C LYS A 118 11.77 -6.01 -0.81
N PHE A 119 10.70 -6.67 -0.37
CA PHE A 119 9.32 -6.33 -0.71
C PHE A 119 8.63 -5.84 0.53
N ILE A 120 8.15 -4.60 0.49
CA ILE A 120 7.62 -3.87 1.65
C ILE A 120 6.14 -3.63 1.44
N PHE A 121 5.30 -4.21 2.31
CA PHE A 121 3.86 -4.01 2.36
C PHE A 121 3.56 -3.07 3.51
N GLN A 122 3.50 -1.78 3.19
CA GLN A 122 3.42 -0.68 4.16
C GLN A 122 1.96 -0.38 4.54
N PRO A 123 1.60 -0.36 5.84
CA PRO A 123 0.29 0.06 6.29
C PRO A 123 0.15 1.59 6.30
N ALA A 124 -1.09 2.06 6.51
CA ALA A 124 -1.45 3.43 6.88
C ALA A 124 -0.79 4.53 6.02
N GLU A 125 -0.80 4.36 4.69
CA GLU A 125 -0.33 5.37 3.75
C GLU A 125 -1.23 6.61 3.82
N GLU A 126 -2.56 6.42 3.82
CA GLU A 126 -3.58 7.46 3.83
C GLU A 126 -3.59 8.33 5.11
N LYS A 127 -2.93 7.86 6.17
CA LYS A 127 -2.68 8.63 7.40
C LYS A 127 -1.32 9.36 7.39
N GLY A 128 -0.48 9.10 6.39
CA GLY A 128 0.87 9.66 6.31
C GLY A 128 1.83 9.18 7.41
N THR A 129 1.47 8.14 8.16
CA THR A 129 2.24 7.68 9.33
C THR A 129 2.83 6.28 9.16
N GLY A 130 2.33 5.49 8.21
CA GLY A 130 2.82 4.13 7.98
C GLY A 130 4.27 4.06 7.55
N ALA A 131 4.71 4.96 6.66
CA ALA A 131 6.11 5.03 6.25
C ALA A 131 7.04 5.33 7.44
N LEU A 132 6.64 6.23 8.35
CA LEU A 132 7.40 6.53 9.56
C LEU A 132 7.52 5.30 10.46
N LYS A 133 6.46 4.48 10.54
CA LYS A 133 6.49 3.23 11.30
C LYS A 133 7.44 2.21 10.68
N MET A 134 7.49 2.10 9.35
CA MET A 134 8.46 1.21 8.67
C MET A 134 9.92 1.68 8.91
N ILE A 135 10.16 2.99 8.94
CA ILE A 135 11.47 3.55 9.29
C ILE A 135 11.82 3.21 10.75
N GLU A 136 10.88 3.40 11.70
CA GLU A 136 11.06 3.01 13.12
C GLU A 136 11.41 1.51 13.27
N LYS A 137 10.87 0.67 12.38
CA LYS A 137 11.17 -0.78 12.32
C LYS A 137 12.46 -1.12 11.59
N HIS A 138 13.25 -0.14 11.20
CA HIS A 138 14.52 -0.34 10.49
C HIS A 138 14.40 -1.09 9.16
N VAL A 139 13.23 -1.01 8.52
CA VAL A 139 12.96 -1.73 7.26
C VAL A 139 13.84 -1.24 6.12
N LEU A 140 14.27 0.03 6.17
CA LEU A 140 15.02 0.68 5.11
C LEU A 140 16.54 0.78 5.35
N ASP A 141 17.04 0.32 6.50
CA ASP A 141 18.44 0.56 6.90
C ASP A 141 19.48 0.00 5.92
N ASP A 142 19.13 -1.07 5.21
CA ASP A 142 19.97 -1.76 4.25
C ASP A 142 19.47 -1.64 2.79
N VAL A 143 18.59 -0.69 2.51
CA VAL A 143 18.02 -0.46 1.18
C VAL A 143 18.81 0.59 0.43
N ASP A 144 19.41 0.23 -0.70
CA ASP A 144 20.15 1.15 -1.57
C ASP A 144 19.25 1.83 -2.59
N PHE A 145 18.22 1.14 -3.05
CA PHE A 145 17.26 1.67 -4.01
C PHE A 145 15.83 1.26 -3.67
N LEU A 146 14.94 2.24 -3.53
CA LEU A 146 13.52 2.02 -3.25
C LEU A 146 12.68 2.38 -4.48
N TYR A 147 11.86 1.44 -4.92
CA TYR A 147 10.90 1.63 -6.01
C TYR A 147 9.47 1.44 -5.50
N GLY A 148 8.57 2.30 -5.96
CA GLY A 148 7.15 2.21 -5.73
C GLY A 148 6.37 2.63 -6.97
N VAL A 149 5.13 2.17 -7.07
CA VAL A 149 4.21 2.54 -8.15
C VAL A 149 2.94 3.11 -7.56
N HIS A 150 2.25 3.94 -8.34
CA HIS A 150 0.91 4.41 -7.98
C HIS A 150 0.03 4.51 -9.22
N LEU A 151 -1.18 4.01 -9.14
CA LEU A 151 -2.20 4.24 -10.15
C LEU A 151 -2.57 5.71 -10.20
N ARG A 152 -2.85 6.20 -11.41
CA ARG A 152 -3.27 7.59 -11.61
C ARG A 152 -4.66 7.62 -12.22
N PRO A 153 -5.47 8.63 -11.89
CA PRO A 153 -6.77 8.84 -12.52
C PRO A 153 -6.64 8.94 -14.04
N ILE A 154 -7.65 8.47 -14.77
CA ILE A 154 -7.69 8.47 -16.25
C ILE A 154 -7.49 9.89 -16.83
N GLN A 155 -7.78 10.94 -16.05
CA GLN A 155 -7.54 12.33 -16.43
C GLN A 155 -6.06 12.70 -16.48
N GLU A 156 -5.20 11.96 -15.78
CA GLU A 156 -3.77 12.20 -15.72
C GLU A 156 -2.98 11.22 -16.59
N LEU A 157 -3.38 9.95 -16.59
CA LEU A 157 -2.76 8.87 -17.36
C LEU A 157 -3.83 7.97 -17.98
N GLN A 158 -3.81 7.80 -19.28
CA GLN A 158 -4.72 6.91 -19.99
C GLN A 158 -4.26 5.45 -19.92
N ASP A 159 -5.17 4.53 -20.18
CA ASP A 159 -4.86 3.10 -20.22
C ASP A 159 -3.68 2.79 -21.13
N GLY A 160 -2.74 1.97 -20.63
CA GLY A 160 -1.53 1.59 -21.34
C GLY A 160 -0.39 2.61 -21.27
N GLN A 161 -0.59 3.75 -20.62
CA GLN A 161 0.45 4.74 -20.38
C GLN A 161 1.11 4.52 -19.00
N ALA A 162 2.39 4.88 -18.91
CA ALA A 162 3.14 4.92 -17.67
C ALA A 162 4.01 6.19 -17.64
N ALA A 163 4.10 6.81 -16.47
CA ALA A 163 5.01 7.92 -16.22
C ALA A 163 6.25 7.42 -15.45
N PRO A 164 7.46 7.87 -15.78
CA PRO A 164 8.68 7.39 -15.13
C PRO A 164 8.85 7.91 -13.70
N ALA A 165 8.11 8.95 -13.32
CA ALA A 165 8.15 9.54 -11.99
C ALA A 165 6.82 10.23 -11.66
N ILE A 166 6.49 10.25 -10.37
CA ILE A 166 5.38 11.01 -9.82
C ILE A 166 5.96 12.12 -8.95
N TYR A 167 5.54 13.36 -9.21
CA TYR A 167 5.94 14.52 -8.42
C TYR A 167 4.79 14.92 -7.52
N HIS A 168 5.00 14.80 -6.20
CA HIS A 168 4.01 15.17 -5.20
C HIS A 168 4.18 16.60 -4.73
N GLY A 169 3.06 17.26 -4.43
CA GLY A 169 3.05 18.51 -3.68
C GLY A 169 3.30 18.27 -2.18
N ALA A 170 3.43 19.37 -1.43
CA ALA A 170 3.41 19.30 0.02
C ALA A 170 1.97 19.41 0.53
N ALA A 171 1.63 18.60 1.53
CA ALA A 171 0.34 18.66 2.23
C ALA A 171 0.56 18.96 3.71
N LYS A 172 -0.33 19.75 4.29
CA LYS A 172 -0.38 20.02 5.73
C LYS A 172 -1.83 19.99 6.19
N PHE A 173 -2.06 19.40 7.36
CA PHE A 173 -3.34 19.46 8.04
C PHE A 173 -3.29 20.58 9.08
N LEU A 174 -4.28 21.48 9.03
CA LEU A 174 -4.49 22.51 10.02
C LEU A 174 -5.76 22.15 10.79
N THR A 175 -5.65 21.99 12.09
CA THR A 175 -6.77 21.78 13.00
C THR A 175 -6.86 22.95 13.95
N GLY A 176 -8.10 23.39 14.23
CA GLY A 176 -8.35 24.48 15.16
C GLY A 176 -9.63 24.20 15.92
N GLU A 177 -9.66 24.65 17.16
CA GLU A 177 -10.84 24.62 18.01
C GLU A 177 -11.21 26.04 18.38
N ILE A 178 -12.48 26.39 18.18
CA ILE A 178 -13.00 27.71 18.54
C ILE A 178 -13.85 27.51 19.78
N HIS A 179 -13.39 28.07 20.89
CA HIS A 179 -14.14 28.10 22.13
C HIS A 179 -14.97 29.37 22.20
N GLY A 180 -16.24 29.22 22.52
CA GLY A 180 -17.15 30.34 22.62
C GLY A 180 -18.44 29.97 23.35
N GLU A 181 -19.26 30.95 23.63
CA GLU A 181 -20.59 30.74 24.18
C GLU A 181 -21.63 30.68 23.06
N ASP A 182 -22.52 29.68 23.15
CA ASP A 182 -23.60 29.52 22.19
C ASP A 182 -24.63 30.64 22.28
N ALA A 183 -25.08 31.12 21.13
CA ALA A 183 -26.18 32.05 21.05
C ALA A 183 -27.23 31.57 20.07
N HIS A 184 -28.47 32.04 20.26
CA HIS A 184 -29.54 31.75 19.31
C HIS A 184 -29.20 32.32 17.93
N GLY A 185 -29.40 31.53 16.86
CA GLY A 185 -28.98 31.87 15.49
C GLY A 185 -29.54 33.20 14.98
N ALA A 186 -30.70 33.69 15.49
CA ALA A 186 -31.24 35.00 15.20
C ALA A 186 -30.61 36.14 16.05
N ARG A 187 -29.74 35.82 16.99
CA ARG A 187 -29.05 36.78 17.88
C ARG A 187 -27.57 36.43 18.05
N PRO A 188 -26.80 36.31 16.98
CA PRO A 188 -25.41 35.87 17.04
C PRO A 188 -24.51 36.81 17.84
N HIS A 189 -24.90 38.06 18.00
CA HIS A 189 -24.20 39.08 18.79
C HIS A 189 -24.21 38.84 20.31
N LEU A 190 -24.99 37.87 20.78
CA LEU A 190 -25.01 37.45 22.19
C LEU A 190 -24.07 36.29 22.51
N GLY A 191 -23.51 35.64 21.49
CA GLY A 191 -22.44 34.66 21.62
C GLY A 191 -21.07 35.33 21.68
N GLN A 192 -20.08 34.64 22.25
CA GLN A 192 -18.68 35.08 22.30
C GLN A 192 -17.77 33.99 21.77
#